data_a213af8b8793227d983496482d4eb24b
#
_entry.id   a213af8b8793227d983496482d4eb24b
#
_cell.length_a   1.000
_cell.length_b   1.000
_cell.length_c   1.000
_cell.angle_alpha   90.00
_cell.angle_beta   90.00
_cell.angle_gamma   90.00
#
_symmetry.space_group_name_H-M   'P 1'
#
loop_
_entity.id
_entity.type
_entity.pdbx_description
1 polymer ?
#
loop_
_entity_poly.entity_id
_entity_poly.type
_entity_poly.pdbx_seq_one_letter_code
_entity_poly.pdbx_strand_id
1 'polypeptide(L)'
;MVHLLAIGQYMQSHVLSIVIALLVSYGIGFLWHGPLFGKLWMEYNKITPPKKEDRKFSMMLPGLTANLVQVIVLSAVLGRTFEIVALAHVGHALLIATILWLPFTGLTIVNSYAWEGRKPGHMALDAGYYLVSFLAIAAVLYVTL
;
A
#
# COMPACT_ATOMS: atom_id res chain seq x y z
N MET A 1 -21.36 13.19 11.44
CA MET A 1 -22.31 12.28 10.74
C MET A 1 -22.31 12.51 9.23
N VAL A 2 -22.46 13.73 8.75
CA VAL A 2 -22.48 14.06 7.29
C VAL A 2 -21.21 13.59 6.55
N HIS A 3 -20.03 13.77 7.11
CA HIS A 3 -18.76 13.36 6.46
C HIS A 3 -18.57 11.84 6.36
N LEU A 4 -19.07 11.07 7.34
CA LEU A 4 -19.03 9.58 7.27
C LEU A 4 -19.97 9.06 6.18
N LEU A 5 -21.14 9.68 6.02
CA LEU A 5 -22.07 9.35 4.94
C LEU A 5 -21.48 9.68 3.56
N ALA A 6 -20.75 10.80 3.44
CA ALA A 6 -20.08 11.18 2.19
C ALA A 6 -18.96 10.17 1.80
N ILE A 7 -18.18 9.66 2.77
CA ILE A 7 -17.21 8.61 2.51
C ILE A 7 -17.89 7.31 2.07
N GLY A 8 -18.98 6.93 2.74
CA GLY A 8 -19.75 5.73 2.38
C GLY A 8 -20.33 5.81 0.96
N GLN A 9 -20.88 6.97 0.58
CA GLN A 9 -21.39 7.21 -0.77
C GLN A 9 -20.28 7.18 -1.82
N TYR A 10 -19.13 7.81 -1.52
CA TYR A 10 -17.95 7.75 -2.38
C TYR A 10 -17.50 6.29 -2.62
N MET A 11 -17.42 5.50 -1.56
CA MET A 11 -17.02 4.09 -1.67
C MET A 11 -18.02 3.29 -2.52
N GLN A 12 -19.33 3.52 -2.38
CA GLN A 12 -20.34 2.83 -3.17
C GLN A 12 -20.26 3.17 -4.66
N SER A 13 -20.02 4.44 -4.99
CA SER A 13 -19.90 4.87 -6.40
C SER A 13 -18.60 4.40 -7.08
N HIS A 14 -17.55 4.09 -6.32
CA HIS A 14 -16.22 3.73 -6.84
C HIS A 14 -15.74 2.33 -6.43
N VAL A 15 -16.67 1.43 -6.09
CA VAL A 15 -16.35 0.05 -5.66
C VAL A 15 -15.43 -0.67 -6.66
N LEU A 16 -15.69 -0.54 -7.96
CA LEU A 16 -14.87 -1.21 -8.98
C LEU A 16 -13.42 -0.70 -8.96
N SER A 17 -13.21 0.61 -8.88
CA SER A 17 -11.87 1.21 -8.80
C SER A 17 -11.13 0.75 -7.55
N ILE A 18 -11.82 0.69 -6.41
CA ILE A 18 -11.27 0.21 -5.13
C ILE A 18 -10.89 -1.27 -5.23
N VAL A 19 -11.74 -2.11 -5.82
CA VAL A 19 -11.47 -3.54 -6.02
C VAL A 19 -10.25 -3.76 -6.93
N ILE A 20 -10.16 -3.02 -8.04
CA ILE A 20 -8.99 -3.10 -8.94
C ILE A 20 -7.72 -2.67 -8.19
N ALA A 21 -7.76 -1.55 -7.47
CA ALA A 21 -6.62 -1.08 -6.68
C ALA A 21 -6.20 -2.09 -5.62
N LEU A 22 -7.14 -2.77 -4.97
CA LEU A 22 -6.91 -3.84 -4.00
C LEU A 22 -6.22 -5.05 -4.64
N LEU A 23 -6.71 -5.51 -5.77
CA LEU A 23 -6.11 -6.64 -6.51
C LEU A 23 -4.69 -6.32 -6.97
N VAL A 24 -4.46 -5.11 -7.47
CA VAL A 24 -3.11 -4.63 -7.86
C VAL A 24 -2.19 -4.57 -6.65
N SER A 25 -2.65 -4.03 -5.53
CA SER A 25 -1.85 -3.95 -4.29
C SER A 25 -1.49 -5.33 -3.75
N TYR A 26 -2.42 -6.30 -3.75
CA TYR A 26 -2.12 -7.68 -3.37
C TYR A 26 -1.14 -8.35 -4.35
N GLY A 27 -1.29 -8.11 -5.65
CA GLY A 27 -0.38 -8.60 -6.67
C GLY A 27 1.06 -8.09 -6.44
N ILE A 28 1.22 -6.81 -6.14
CA ILE A 28 2.51 -6.21 -5.78
C ILE A 28 3.07 -6.87 -4.52
N GLY A 29 2.26 -7.03 -3.47
CA GLY A 29 2.70 -7.68 -2.23
C GLY A 29 3.17 -9.11 -2.45
N PHE A 30 2.43 -9.88 -3.25
CA PHE A 30 2.82 -11.24 -3.64
C PHE A 30 4.13 -11.28 -4.41
N LEU A 31 4.29 -10.42 -5.42
CA LEU A 31 5.50 -10.35 -6.23
C LEU A 31 6.70 -9.87 -5.40
N TRP A 32 6.51 -8.86 -4.57
CA TRP A 32 7.56 -8.24 -3.77
C TRP A 32 8.12 -9.19 -2.70
N HIS A 33 7.23 -9.75 -1.88
CA HIS A 33 7.62 -10.66 -0.78
C HIS A 33 7.74 -12.13 -1.21
N GLY A 34 7.50 -12.43 -2.48
CA GLY A 34 7.66 -13.75 -3.08
C GLY A 34 8.85 -13.79 -4.04
N PRO A 35 8.60 -13.80 -5.38
CA PRO A 35 9.65 -14.06 -6.36
C PRO A 35 10.71 -12.97 -6.46
N LEU A 36 10.40 -11.70 -6.17
CA LEU A 36 11.34 -10.60 -6.35
C LEU A 36 12.32 -10.50 -5.18
N PHE A 37 11.82 -10.26 -3.99
CA PHE A 37 12.64 -9.94 -2.81
C PHE A 37 12.39 -10.86 -1.62
N GLY A 38 11.57 -11.91 -1.77
CA GLY A 38 11.16 -12.75 -0.65
C GLY A 38 12.32 -13.39 0.11
N LYS A 39 13.36 -13.86 -0.59
CA LYS A 39 14.57 -14.43 0.05
C LYS A 39 15.30 -13.36 0.88
N LEU A 40 15.52 -12.19 0.30
CA LEU A 40 16.22 -11.08 0.95
C LEU A 40 15.42 -10.56 2.15
N TRP A 41 14.10 -10.46 2.00
CA TRP A 41 13.19 -10.05 3.08
C TRP A 41 13.21 -11.03 4.26
N MET A 42 13.18 -12.35 3.98
CA MET A 42 13.31 -13.39 5.02
C MET A 42 14.66 -13.35 5.72
N GLU A 43 15.75 -13.13 4.96
CA GLU A 43 17.10 -13.00 5.53
C GLU A 43 17.19 -11.82 6.49
N TYR A 44 16.72 -10.65 6.08
CA TYR A 44 16.71 -9.45 6.93
C TYR A 44 15.87 -9.62 8.19
N ASN A 45 14.72 -10.27 8.09
CA ASN A 45 13.84 -10.51 9.22
C ASN A 45 14.21 -11.75 10.05
N LYS A 46 15.25 -12.49 9.66
CA LYS A 46 15.68 -13.76 10.30
C LYS A 46 14.53 -14.78 10.41
N ILE A 47 13.67 -14.81 9.39
CA ILE A 47 12.50 -15.69 9.34
C ILE A 47 12.89 -16.97 8.61
N THR A 48 12.66 -18.11 9.26
CA THR A 48 12.69 -19.42 8.61
C THR A 48 11.28 -19.70 8.05
N PRO A 49 11.15 -19.96 6.73
CA PRO A 49 9.84 -20.25 6.15
C PRO A 49 9.18 -21.42 6.87
N PRO A 50 7.91 -21.33 7.26
CA PRO A 50 7.19 -22.46 7.84
C PRO A 50 7.13 -23.60 6.82
N LYS A 51 7.21 -24.84 7.30
CA LYS A 51 7.00 -26.02 6.45
C LYS A 51 5.64 -25.92 5.78
N LYS A 52 5.48 -26.53 4.59
CA LYS A 52 4.20 -26.45 3.83
C LYS A 52 2.99 -26.88 4.66
N GLU A 53 3.19 -27.87 5.50
CA GLU A 53 2.19 -28.46 6.41
C GLU A 53 1.71 -27.49 7.50
N ASP A 54 2.58 -26.55 7.92
CA ASP A 54 2.30 -25.60 8.99
C ASP A 54 1.70 -24.27 8.47
N ARG A 55 1.58 -24.10 7.16
CA ARG A 55 1.06 -22.89 6.53
C ARG A 55 -0.45 -22.82 6.69
N LYS A 56 -0.93 -21.96 7.58
CA LYS A 56 -2.35 -21.70 7.76
C LYS A 56 -2.74 -20.38 7.11
N PHE A 57 -3.86 -20.36 6.40
CA PHE A 57 -4.39 -19.13 5.80
C PHE A 57 -4.59 -18.01 6.85
N SER A 58 -4.95 -18.38 8.07
CA SER A 58 -5.10 -17.42 9.18
C SER A 58 -3.86 -16.59 9.48
N MET A 59 -2.66 -17.07 9.14
CA MET A 59 -1.42 -16.33 9.31
C MET A 59 -1.30 -15.14 8.35
N MET A 60 -2.03 -15.17 7.24
CA MET A 60 -2.06 -14.09 6.24
C MET A 60 -3.13 -13.03 6.54
N LEU A 61 -4.13 -13.36 7.36
CA LEU A 61 -5.28 -12.49 7.62
C LEU A 61 -4.90 -11.10 8.13
N PRO A 62 -3.98 -10.93 9.10
CA PRO A 62 -3.61 -9.60 9.57
C PRO A 62 -3.05 -8.70 8.45
N GLY A 63 -2.17 -9.26 7.60
CA GLY A 63 -1.61 -8.54 6.46
C GLY A 63 -2.66 -8.20 5.40
N LEU A 64 -3.55 -9.15 5.09
CA LEU A 64 -4.63 -8.93 4.14
C LEU A 64 -5.61 -7.85 4.65
N THR A 65 -5.96 -7.90 5.93
CA THR A 65 -6.86 -6.91 6.55
C THR A 65 -6.22 -5.52 6.58
N ALA A 66 -4.95 -5.43 6.96
CA ALA A 66 -4.23 -4.17 6.98
C ALA A 66 -4.15 -3.54 5.58
N ASN A 67 -3.83 -4.34 4.56
CA ASN A 67 -3.80 -3.89 3.18
C ASN A 67 -5.19 -3.45 2.69
N LEU A 68 -6.24 -4.20 3.00
CA LEU A 68 -7.63 -3.82 2.66
C LEU A 68 -7.98 -2.44 3.23
N VAL A 69 -7.76 -2.23 4.53
CA VAL A 69 -8.03 -0.93 5.18
C VAL A 69 -7.19 0.18 4.54
N GLN A 70 -5.90 -0.07 4.30
CA GLN A 70 -5.00 0.89 3.67
C GLN A 70 -5.49 1.30 2.28
N VAL A 71 -5.85 0.35 1.43
CA VAL A 71 -6.35 0.64 0.07
C VAL A 71 -7.65 1.43 0.11
N ILE A 72 -8.59 1.06 0.98
CA ILE A 72 -9.87 1.78 1.14
C ILE A 72 -9.62 3.24 1.54
N VAL A 73 -8.83 3.47 2.60
CA VAL A 73 -8.56 4.82 3.09
C VAL A 73 -7.79 5.64 2.07
N LEU A 74 -6.75 5.04 1.48
CA LEU A 74 -5.94 5.73 0.47
C LEU A 74 -6.76 6.07 -0.77
N SER A 75 -7.65 5.17 -1.22
CA SER A 75 -8.55 5.42 -2.35
C SER A 75 -9.50 6.57 -2.06
N ALA A 76 -10.07 6.63 -0.85
CA ALA A 76 -10.95 7.74 -0.47
C ALA A 76 -10.19 9.09 -0.42
N VAL A 77 -8.98 9.11 0.13
CA VAL A 77 -8.16 10.34 0.22
C VAL A 77 -7.71 10.79 -1.17
N LEU A 78 -7.14 9.89 -1.97
CA LEU A 78 -6.66 10.21 -3.32
C LEU A 78 -7.80 10.62 -4.24
N GLY A 79 -8.89 9.86 -4.25
CA GLY A 79 -10.04 10.16 -5.10
C GLY A 79 -10.66 11.53 -4.78
N ARG A 80 -10.83 11.86 -3.50
CA ARG A 80 -11.27 13.20 -3.09
C ARG A 80 -10.29 14.30 -3.47
N THR A 81 -9.00 14.03 -3.36
CA THR A 81 -7.97 14.98 -3.79
C THR A 81 -8.03 15.20 -5.31
N PHE A 82 -8.25 14.14 -6.08
CA PHE A 82 -8.37 14.22 -7.54
C PHE A 82 -9.60 15.02 -7.98
N GLU A 83 -10.71 14.91 -7.26
CA GLU A 83 -11.91 15.73 -7.52
C GLU A 83 -11.66 17.23 -7.28
N ILE A 84 -10.86 17.58 -6.27
CA ILE A 84 -10.57 18.97 -5.90
C ILE A 84 -9.48 19.57 -6.80
N VAL A 85 -8.43 18.79 -7.07
CA VAL A 85 -7.30 19.21 -7.89
C VAL A 85 -7.50 18.66 -9.30
N ALA A 86 -7.92 19.51 -10.25
CA ALA A 86 -8.08 19.10 -11.65
C ALA A 86 -6.75 18.52 -12.20
N LEU A 87 -6.64 17.19 -12.22
CA LEU A 87 -5.42 16.51 -12.63
C LEU A 87 -5.27 16.52 -14.15
N ALA A 88 -4.22 17.16 -14.66
CA ALA A 88 -3.95 17.21 -16.08
C ALA A 88 -3.36 15.90 -16.63
N HIS A 89 -2.64 15.12 -15.81
CA HIS A 89 -1.99 13.87 -16.22
C HIS A 89 -1.63 13.00 -15.01
N VAL A 90 -1.36 11.71 -15.26
CA VAL A 90 -1.05 10.72 -14.22
C VAL A 90 0.12 11.12 -13.30
N GLY A 91 1.07 11.90 -13.80
CA GLY A 91 2.20 12.38 -12.99
C GLY A 91 1.77 13.19 -11.77
N HIS A 92 0.67 13.95 -11.84
CA HIS A 92 0.12 14.65 -10.68
C HIS A 92 -0.44 13.66 -9.64
N ALA A 93 -1.11 12.61 -10.07
CA ALA A 93 -1.60 11.57 -9.18
C ALA A 93 -0.45 10.86 -8.44
N LEU A 94 0.61 10.54 -9.17
CA LEU A 94 1.81 9.92 -8.60
C LEU A 94 2.55 10.85 -7.63
N LEU A 95 2.61 12.15 -7.94
CA LEU A 95 3.19 13.15 -7.05
C LEU A 95 2.39 13.25 -5.73
N ILE A 96 1.06 13.33 -5.80
CA ILE A 96 0.21 13.36 -4.61
C ILE A 96 0.39 12.09 -3.77
N ALA A 97 0.42 10.92 -4.40
CA ALA A 97 0.68 9.65 -3.70
C ALA A 97 2.05 9.66 -3.00
N THR A 98 3.08 10.20 -3.64
CA THR A 98 4.43 10.33 -3.05
C THR A 98 4.43 11.29 -1.87
N ILE A 99 3.74 12.43 -1.98
CA ILE A 99 3.59 13.42 -0.90
C ILE A 99 2.87 12.80 0.31
N LEU A 100 1.86 11.97 0.08
CA LEU A 100 1.17 11.25 1.16
C LEU A 100 2.03 10.13 1.75
N TRP A 101 2.71 9.37 0.90
CA TRP A 101 3.57 8.27 1.35
C TRP A 101 4.73 8.77 2.24
N LEU A 102 5.37 9.86 1.87
CA LEU A 102 6.60 10.32 2.50
C LEU A 102 6.45 10.55 4.02
N PRO A 103 5.55 11.42 4.53
CA PRO A 103 5.45 11.70 5.95
C PRO A 103 4.81 10.56 6.76
N PHE A 104 3.82 9.85 6.20
CA PHE A 104 3.04 8.87 6.97
C PHE A 104 3.62 7.46 6.92
N THR A 105 4.39 7.12 5.90
CA THR A 105 4.97 5.78 5.74
C THR A 105 6.48 5.83 5.63
N GLY A 106 7.02 6.60 4.69
CA GLY A 106 8.44 6.65 4.40
C GLY A 106 9.27 7.09 5.62
N LEU A 107 8.99 8.27 6.17
CA LEU A 107 9.70 8.77 7.35
C LEU A 107 9.42 7.97 8.61
N THR A 108 8.24 7.35 8.74
CA THR A 108 7.93 6.44 9.85
C THR A 108 8.83 5.20 9.80
N ILE A 109 9.02 4.61 8.62
CA ILE A 109 9.94 3.48 8.43
C ILE A 109 11.37 3.91 8.74
N VAL A 110 11.85 5.04 8.21
CA VAL A 110 13.19 5.56 8.50
C VAL A 110 13.42 5.73 10.00
N ASN A 111 12.47 6.34 10.70
CA ASN A 111 12.54 6.53 12.14
C ASN A 111 12.59 5.20 12.91
N SER A 112 11.71 4.25 12.56
CA SER A 112 11.69 2.92 13.18
C SER A 112 13.03 2.19 13.03
N TYR A 113 13.60 2.20 11.83
CA TYR A 113 14.88 1.56 11.56
C TYR A 113 16.06 2.23 12.29
N ALA A 114 16.02 3.55 12.44
CA ALA A 114 17.04 4.28 13.17
C ALA A 114 17.10 3.85 14.65
N TRP A 115 15.92 3.70 15.29
CA TRP A 115 15.83 3.24 16.69
C TRP A 115 16.12 1.75 16.86
N GLU A 116 15.77 0.92 15.88
CA GLU A 116 15.97 -0.53 15.94
C GLU A 116 17.37 -0.96 15.48
N GLY A 117 18.17 -0.05 14.94
CA GLY A 117 19.52 -0.36 14.44
C GLY A 117 19.54 -1.34 13.26
N ARG A 118 18.46 -1.34 12.44
CA ARG A 118 18.35 -2.25 11.30
C ARG A 118 19.20 -1.78 10.11
N LYS A 119 19.52 -2.72 9.22
CA LYS A 119 20.33 -2.45 8.03
C LYS A 119 19.62 -1.50 7.06
N PRO A 120 20.30 -0.52 6.45
CA PRO A 120 19.72 0.38 5.46
C PRO A 120 19.05 -0.32 4.26
N GLY A 121 19.60 -1.47 3.83
CA GLY A 121 19.00 -2.26 2.75
C GLY A 121 17.63 -2.84 3.10
N HIS A 122 17.43 -3.24 4.36
CA HIS A 122 16.12 -3.68 4.85
C HIS A 122 15.13 -2.52 4.85
N MET A 123 15.54 -1.35 5.38
CA MET A 123 14.75 -0.12 5.35
C MET A 123 14.31 0.25 3.92
N ALA A 124 15.25 0.22 2.97
CA ALA A 124 14.97 0.53 1.57
C ALA A 124 13.98 -0.46 0.94
N LEU A 125 14.07 -1.74 1.31
CA LEU A 125 13.17 -2.78 0.84
C LEU A 125 11.74 -2.53 1.31
N ASP A 126 11.55 -2.27 2.60
CA ASP A 126 10.22 -2.03 3.17
C ASP A 126 9.62 -0.69 2.69
N ALA A 127 10.41 0.39 2.71
CA ALA A 127 9.97 1.69 2.21
C ALA A 127 9.61 1.64 0.72
N GLY A 128 10.42 0.94 -0.08
CA GLY A 128 10.18 0.74 -1.52
C GLY A 128 8.89 -0.01 -1.81
N TYR A 129 8.59 -1.06 -1.06
CA TYR A 129 7.33 -1.79 -1.18
C TYR A 129 6.12 -0.87 -1.03
N TYR A 130 6.08 -0.10 0.05
CA TYR A 130 4.97 0.82 0.29
C TYR A 130 4.90 1.94 -0.75
N LEU A 131 6.06 2.47 -1.19
CA LEU A 131 6.08 3.50 -2.24
C LEU A 131 5.48 2.96 -3.54
N VAL A 132 5.93 1.80 -4.01
CA VAL A 132 5.42 1.18 -5.23
C VAL A 132 3.92 0.88 -5.10
N SER A 133 3.45 0.43 -3.93
CA SER A 133 2.03 0.18 -3.68
C SER A 133 1.20 1.48 -3.76
N PHE A 134 1.66 2.58 -3.14
CA PHE A 134 0.99 3.88 -3.20
C PHE A 134 0.90 4.41 -4.63
N LEU A 135 2.00 4.34 -5.37
CA LEU A 135 2.05 4.78 -6.77
C LEU A 135 1.11 3.97 -7.66
N ALA A 136 1.08 2.64 -7.48
CA ALA A 136 0.21 1.77 -8.26
C ALA A 136 -1.28 2.02 -7.96
N ILE A 137 -1.64 2.19 -6.68
CA ILE A 137 -3.01 2.56 -6.28
C ILE A 137 -3.40 3.90 -6.92
N ALA A 138 -2.53 4.92 -6.86
CA ALA A 138 -2.79 6.22 -7.46
C ALA A 138 -2.96 6.16 -8.99
N ALA A 139 -2.13 5.36 -9.67
CA ALA A 139 -2.25 5.16 -11.12
C ALA A 139 -3.57 4.46 -11.49
N VAL A 140 -3.96 3.43 -10.75
CA VAL A 140 -5.25 2.74 -10.95
C VAL A 140 -6.42 3.71 -10.76
N LEU A 141 -6.42 4.48 -9.68
CA LEU A 141 -7.49 5.44 -9.40
C LEU A 141 -7.55 6.53 -10.46
N TYR A 142 -6.40 7.05 -10.92
CA TYR A 142 -6.37 8.04 -11.99
C TYR A 142 -7.00 7.56 -13.30
N VAL A 143 -6.85 6.27 -13.62
CA VAL A 143 -7.39 5.69 -14.87
C VAL A 143 -8.86 5.26 -14.73
N THR A 144 -9.32 4.98 -13.51
CA THR A 144 -10.63 4.36 -13.27
C THR A 144 -11.66 5.30 -12.64
N LEU A 145 -11.25 6.47 -12.15
CA LEU A 145 -12.13 7.55 -11.66
C LEU A 145 -12.38 8.60 -12.73
#